data_728b8f4048b164ffc80ba868253914fb
#
_entry.id   728b8f4048b164ffc80ba868253914fb
#
_cell.length_a   1.000
_cell.length_b   1.000
_cell.length_c   1.000
_cell.angle_alpha   90.00
_cell.angle_beta   90.00
_cell.angle_gamma   90.00
#
_symmetry.space_group_name_H-M   'P 1'
#
loop_
_entity.id
_entity.type
_entity.pdbx_description
1 polymer ?
#
loop_
_entity_poly.entity_id
_entity_poly.type
_entity_poly.pdbx_seq_one_letter_code
_entity_poly.pdbx_strand_id
1 'polypeptide(L)'
;MFENLSERLERSFKLLKGQGKITEINVAETLKDVRRALLDADVNYKVAKQFTDTVKAKALGQNVINAIKPSELMVKIVHDELTQLMGGETAQINLSGNPTVILMSGLQGSGKTTFSGKIAKKLKSEKAKRPLLVACDVYRPAAIEQLKVLGSQIEVPVYTEEGNNNPVQIAQNAIQYAKANHLDLVIVDTAGRLAVDEQMMNEIEAIKKAIKPNETLFVVDSMTGQDAVNTAKEFNDRLDFDGVVLTKLDGDTRGGAALSIRSVVTKPIKFVGTGEKLDALDLFHPSRMADRILGMGDIVSLVEKAQQQYDEKEARELQRKIAKNQFNFNDFLNQIQQIKKMGNLKDLASMIPGVGKAIKDLDIDDNAFKGIEAIIRSMTEAERANPEIINGSRRQRIAKGSGTTLQEVNRLLKQFEETRKMMKMATTMKNPMKMMRNMRHR
;
A
#
# COMPACT_ATOMS: atom_id res chain seq x y z
N MET A 1 7.77 -5.74 0.40
CA MET A 1 7.90 -4.65 1.41
C MET A 1 8.47 -5.25 2.71
N PHE A 2 9.57 -4.74 3.24
CA PHE A 2 10.24 -5.17 4.49
C PHE A 2 10.65 -6.66 4.61
N GLU A 3 10.63 -7.44 3.55
CA GLU A 3 10.84 -8.89 3.61
C GLU A 3 12.18 -9.28 4.22
N ASN A 4 13.26 -8.61 3.81
CA ASN A 4 14.61 -8.87 4.30
C ASN A 4 14.72 -8.55 5.80
N LEU A 5 14.14 -7.42 6.23
CA LEU A 5 14.09 -7.01 7.64
C LEU A 5 13.25 -8.00 8.46
N SER A 6 12.06 -8.37 7.97
CA SER A 6 11.16 -9.32 8.64
C SER A 6 11.80 -10.69 8.84
N GLU A 7 12.47 -11.24 7.81
CA GLU A 7 13.15 -12.53 7.93
C GLU A 7 14.29 -12.52 8.96
N ARG A 8 15.05 -11.44 9.00
CA ARG A 8 16.15 -11.29 9.97
C ARG A 8 15.64 -11.15 11.40
N LEU A 9 14.61 -10.32 11.60
CA LEU A 9 13.97 -10.16 12.91
C LEU A 9 13.35 -11.47 13.38
N GLU A 10 12.65 -12.20 12.50
CA GLU A 10 12.09 -13.51 12.85
C GLU A 10 13.18 -14.52 13.26
N ARG A 11 14.33 -14.54 12.57
CA ARG A 11 15.47 -15.39 12.95
C ARG A 11 15.99 -15.03 14.33
N SER A 12 16.16 -13.73 14.61
CA SER A 12 16.64 -13.24 15.91
C SER A 12 15.70 -13.66 17.06
N PHE A 13 14.38 -13.60 16.84
CA PHE A 13 13.41 -14.03 17.85
C PHE A 13 13.29 -15.56 17.99
N LYS A 14 13.62 -16.34 16.94
CA LYS A 14 13.66 -17.81 17.04
C LYS A 14 14.73 -18.30 18.05
N LEU A 15 15.81 -17.56 18.23
CA LEU A 15 16.85 -17.88 19.21
C LEU A 15 16.32 -17.81 20.66
N LEU A 16 15.28 -17.02 20.91
CA LEU A 16 14.60 -16.95 22.21
C LEU A 16 13.55 -18.05 22.41
N LYS A 17 13.14 -18.76 21.35
CA LYS A 17 12.21 -19.90 21.44
C LYS A 17 12.91 -21.06 22.13
N GLY A 18 12.36 -21.48 23.25
CA GLY A 18 12.91 -22.58 24.06
C GLY A 18 13.67 -22.12 25.32
N GLN A 19 13.90 -20.83 25.49
CA GLN A 19 14.48 -20.28 26.70
C GLN A 19 13.37 -20.01 27.74
N GLY A 20 13.53 -20.56 28.93
CA GLY A 20 12.51 -20.47 29.99
C GLY A 20 12.46 -19.14 30.72
N LYS A 21 13.48 -18.27 30.56
CA LYS A 21 13.58 -16.94 31.21
C LYS A 21 14.28 -15.92 30.33
N ILE A 22 13.86 -14.66 30.44
CA ILE A 22 14.57 -13.52 29.88
C ILE A 22 15.77 -13.26 30.81
N THR A 23 16.99 -13.36 30.25
CA THR A 23 18.23 -12.99 30.93
C THR A 23 18.88 -11.81 30.21
N GLU A 24 19.71 -11.05 30.92
CA GLU A 24 20.40 -9.92 30.30
C GLU A 24 21.28 -10.35 29.11
N ILE A 25 21.86 -11.55 29.18
CA ILE A 25 22.75 -12.09 28.14
C ILE A 25 21.95 -12.38 26.86
N ASN A 26 20.86 -13.15 26.96
CA ASN A 26 20.10 -13.53 25.77
C ASN A 26 19.32 -12.36 25.16
N VAL A 27 18.90 -11.38 25.96
CA VAL A 27 18.36 -10.11 25.47
C VAL A 27 19.44 -9.33 24.70
N ALA A 28 20.64 -9.20 25.25
CA ALA A 28 21.72 -8.47 24.60
C ALA A 28 22.13 -9.07 23.25
N GLU A 29 22.22 -10.40 23.16
CA GLU A 29 22.52 -11.11 21.92
C GLU A 29 21.42 -10.89 20.87
N THR A 30 20.16 -11.10 21.25
CA THR A 30 19.02 -10.88 20.35
C THR A 30 18.98 -9.42 19.85
N LEU A 31 19.18 -8.44 20.72
CA LEU A 31 19.16 -7.02 20.34
C LEU A 31 20.36 -6.61 19.49
N LYS A 32 21.50 -7.29 19.61
CA LYS A 32 22.63 -7.10 18.69
C LYS A 32 22.25 -7.50 17.26
N ASP A 33 21.56 -8.64 17.11
CA ASP A 33 21.08 -9.09 15.81
C ASP A 33 19.95 -8.21 15.26
N VAL A 34 19.01 -7.78 16.11
CA VAL A 34 17.97 -6.80 15.75
C VAL A 34 18.59 -5.49 15.26
N ARG A 35 19.61 -4.95 15.98
CA ARG A 35 20.32 -3.73 15.55
C ARG A 35 20.99 -3.93 14.20
N ARG A 36 21.63 -5.06 13.98
CA ARG A 36 22.25 -5.39 12.69
C ARG A 36 21.18 -5.45 11.58
N ALA A 37 20.05 -6.10 11.84
CA ALA A 37 18.95 -6.18 10.87
C ALA A 37 18.41 -4.78 10.50
N LEU A 38 18.27 -3.87 11.45
CA LEU A 38 17.85 -2.49 11.21
C LEU A 38 18.88 -1.71 10.38
N LEU A 39 20.19 -1.87 10.68
CA LEU A 39 21.26 -1.21 9.92
C LEU A 39 21.34 -1.73 8.48
N ASP A 40 21.20 -3.04 8.28
CA ASP A 40 21.15 -3.67 6.95
C ASP A 40 19.90 -3.27 6.16
N ALA A 41 18.85 -2.82 6.85
CA ALA A 41 17.65 -2.21 6.27
C ALA A 41 17.79 -0.69 6.04
N ASP A 42 18.98 -0.12 6.11
CA ASP A 42 19.29 1.30 5.95
C ASP A 42 18.64 2.22 7.02
N VAL A 43 18.37 1.69 8.21
CA VAL A 43 17.95 2.53 9.34
C VAL A 43 19.14 3.33 9.86
N ASN A 44 18.93 4.59 10.18
CA ASN A 44 19.96 5.46 10.75
C ASN A 44 20.55 4.85 12.02
N TYR A 45 21.88 4.86 12.15
CA TYR A 45 22.59 4.25 13.28
C TYR A 45 22.12 4.75 14.65
N LYS A 46 21.92 6.06 14.79
CA LYS A 46 21.46 6.65 16.07
C LYS A 46 20.07 6.16 16.43
N VAL A 47 19.20 6.07 15.43
CA VAL A 47 17.83 5.55 15.58
C VAL A 47 17.83 4.07 15.96
N ALA A 48 18.60 3.24 15.25
CA ALA A 48 18.71 1.81 15.54
C ALA A 48 19.32 1.54 16.94
N LYS A 49 20.31 2.35 17.35
CA LYS A 49 20.89 2.26 18.69
C LYS A 49 19.86 2.63 19.76
N GLN A 50 19.24 3.81 19.66
CA GLN A 50 18.24 4.27 20.62
C GLN A 50 17.09 3.26 20.76
N PHE A 51 16.58 2.75 19.64
CA PHE A 51 15.54 1.73 19.61
C PHE A 51 15.95 0.48 20.41
N THR A 52 17.12 -0.09 20.13
CA THR A 52 17.58 -1.30 20.84
C THR A 52 17.87 -1.05 22.32
N ASP A 53 18.36 0.13 22.68
CA ASP A 53 18.61 0.50 24.07
C ASP A 53 17.28 0.65 24.84
N THR A 54 16.25 1.23 24.23
CA THR A 54 14.89 1.33 24.79
C THR A 54 14.25 -0.04 24.97
N VAL A 55 14.32 -0.90 23.93
CA VAL A 55 13.81 -2.29 24.01
C VAL A 55 14.51 -3.06 25.13
N LYS A 56 15.86 -2.91 25.27
CA LYS A 56 16.62 -3.55 26.36
C LYS A 56 16.10 -3.11 27.73
N ALA A 57 15.95 -1.81 27.95
CA ALA A 57 15.46 -1.26 29.21
C ALA A 57 14.06 -1.78 29.57
N LYS A 58 13.14 -1.82 28.59
CA LYS A 58 11.78 -2.34 28.78
C LYS A 58 11.77 -3.85 29.04
N ALA A 59 12.59 -4.63 28.32
CA ALA A 59 12.65 -6.07 28.50
C ALA A 59 13.19 -6.49 29.88
N LEU A 60 14.17 -5.75 30.41
CA LEU A 60 14.77 -6.02 31.72
C LEU A 60 13.98 -5.42 32.88
N GLY A 61 13.20 -4.36 32.65
CA GLY A 61 12.39 -3.68 33.68
C GLY A 61 11.02 -4.31 33.93
N GLN A 62 10.57 -5.22 33.08
CA GLN A 62 9.30 -5.91 33.30
C GLN A 62 9.50 -7.16 34.18
N ASN A 63 8.82 -7.19 35.33
CA ASN A 63 8.63 -8.44 36.06
C ASN A 63 7.87 -9.41 35.12
N VAL A 64 8.58 -10.42 34.62
CA VAL A 64 8.02 -11.43 33.73
C VAL A 64 6.83 -12.08 34.44
N ILE A 65 5.62 -11.73 34.02
CA ILE A 65 4.43 -12.44 34.46
C ILE A 65 4.62 -13.89 34.00
N ASN A 66 4.67 -14.82 34.92
CA ASN A 66 4.97 -16.24 34.72
C ASN A 66 4.08 -16.97 33.67
N ALA A 67 3.11 -16.27 33.10
CA ALA A 67 2.13 -16.78 32.14
C ALA A 67 2.49 -16.53 30.66
N ILE A 68 3.46 -15.67 30.33
CA ILE A 68 3.81 -15.30 28.94
C ILE A 68 5.20 -15.86 28.62
N LYS A 69 5.33 -16.49 27.44
CA LYS A 69 6.64 -16.97 26.95
C LYS A 69 7.58 -15.78 26.69
N PRO A 70 8.86 -15.89 27.10
CA PRO A 70 9.85 -14.82 26.91
C PRO A 70 9.94 -14.28 25.47
N SER A 71 9.83 -15.16 24.48
CA SER A 71 9.84 -14.78 23.05
C SER A 71 8.62 -13.96 22.65
N GLU A 72 7.44 -14.25 23.19
CA GLU A 72 6.20 -13.53 22.89
C GLU A 72 6.23 -12.12 23.52
N LEU A 73 6.77 -12.01 24.75
CA LEU A 73 6.93 -10.73 25.42
C LEU A 73 7.94 -9.84 24.66
N MET A 74 9.05 -10.40 24.19
CA MET A 74 10.05 -9.65 23.40
C MET A 74 9.46 -9.15 22.09
N VAL A 75 8.72 -9.99 21.36
CA VAL A 75 8.03 -9.60 20.11
C VAL A 75 7.06 -8.46 20.39
N LYS A 76 6.29 -8.52 21.49
CA LYS A 76 5.38 -7.45 21.88
C LYS A 76 6.12 -6.14 22.17
N ILE A 77 7.20 -6.17 22.95
CA ILE A 77 7.99 -4.97 23.26
C ILE A 77 8.55 -4.35 21.97
N VAL A 78 9.09 -5.16 21.08
CA VAL A 78 9.63 -4.70 19.79
C VAL A 78 8.53 -4.12 18.90
N HIS A 79 7.35 -4.76 18.85
CA HIS A 79 6.19 -4.25 18.13
C HIS A 79 5.77 -2.86 18.63
N ASP A 80 5.62 -2.73 19.95
CA ASP A 80 5.20 -1.47 20.57
C ASP A 80 6.24 -0.36 20.33
N GLU A 81 7.54 -0.68 20.41
CA GLU A 81 8.60 0.27 20.11
C GLU A 81 8.68 0.66 18.63
N LEU A 82 8.50 -0.29 17.71
CA LEU A 82 8.42 0.02 16.28
C LEU A 82 7.24 0.93 16.00
N THR A 83 6.08 0.65 16.61
CA THR A 83 4.89 1.49 16.50
C THR A 83 5.16 2.91 16.98
N GLN A 84 5.77 3.08 18.15
CA GLN A 84 6.13 4.39 18.70
C GLN A 84 7.17 5.12 17.84
N LEU A 85 8.20 4.41 17.36
CA LEU A 85 9.22 4.98 16.47
C LEU A 85 8.61 5.55 15.19
N MET A 86 7.55 4.92 14.67
CA MET A 86 6.83 5.35 13.47
C MET A 86 5.74 6.40 13.75
N GLY A 87 5.55 6.82 15.01
CA GLY A 87 4.65 7.91 15.39
C GLY A 87 3.48 7.52 16.30
N GLY A 88 3.34 6.25 16.66
CA GLY A 88 2.31 5.74 17.59
C GLY A 88 0.94 5.62 16.95
N GLU A 89 0.38 6.73 16.51
CA GLU A 89 -0.97 6.82 15.96
C GLU A 89 -1.00 7.22 14.49
N THR A 90 -2.12 6.89 13.82
CA THR A 90 -2.37 7.29 12.43
C THR A 90 -2.65 8.77 12.34
N ALA A 91 -1.84 9.51 11.58
CA ALA A 91 -2.04 10.92 11.37
C ALA A 91 -3.01 11.19 10.21
N GLN A 92 -4.00 12.04 10.46
CA GLN A 92 -4.96 12.45 9.44
C GLN A 92 -4.45 13.66 8.66
N ILE A 93 -4.91 13.79 7.41
CA ILE A 93 -4.69 15.00 6.62
C ILE A 93 -5.63 16.11 7.10
N ASN A 94 -5.11 17.35 7.13
CA ASN A 94 -5.93 18.50 7.46
C ASN A 94 -6.75 18.95 6.25
N LEU A 95 -8.06 18.72 6.31
CA LEU A 95 -9.01 19.12 5.27
C LEU A 95 -9.86 20.35 5.66
N SER A 96 -9.41 21.13 6.62
CA SER A 96 -10.04 22.38 6.97
C SER A 96 -9.85 23.43 5.86
N GLY A 97 -10.79 24.33 5.74
CA GLY A 97 -10.71 25.39 4.70
C GLY A 97 -11.69 25.19 3.54
N ASN A 98 -11.96 26.29 2.83
CA ASN A 98 -12.82 26.31 1.66
C ASN A 98 -12.30 27.35 0.62
N PRO A 99 -11.55 26.92 -0.40
CA PRO A 99 -11.06 25.56 -0.61
C PRO A 99 -9.98 25.13 0.40
N THR A 100 -9.89 23.84 0.69
CA THR A 100 -8.70 23.24 1.32
C THR A 100 -7.54 23.31 0.33
N VAL A 101 -6.36 23.77 0.75
CA VAL A 101 -5.17 23.85 -0.11
C VAL A 101 -4.10 22.91 0.38
N ILE A 102 -3.66 22.00 -0.48
CA ILE A 102 -2.58 21.05 -0.22
C ILE A 102 -1.40 21.39 -1.13
N LEU A 103 -0.24 21.62 -0.54
CA LEU A 103 1.01 21.88 -1.26
C LEU A 103 1.88 20.63 -1.29
N MET A 104 2.29 20.18 -2.47
CA MET A 104 3.23 19.08 -2.65
C MET A 104 4.66 19.62 -2.74
N SER A 105 5.58 19.02 -1.99
CA SER A 105 7.00 19.35 -2.02
C SER A 105 7.86 18.08 -2.10
N GLY A 106 9.09 18.17 -2.58
CA GLY A 106 10.03 17.04 -2.68
C GLY A 106 10.88 17.08 -3.95
N LEU A 107 11.85 16.17 -4.05
CA LEU A 107 12.77 16.10 -5.18
C LEU A 107 12.11 15.60 -6.47
N GLN A 108 12.81 15.77 -7.59
CA GLN A 108 12.42 15.20 -8.87
C GLN A 108 12.40 13.66 -8.77
N GLY A 109 11.39 13.03 -9.38
CA GLY A 109 11.25 11.56 -9.36
C GLY A 109 10.72 10.98 -8.05
N SER A 110 10.48 11.81 -7.01
CA SER A 110 9.88 11.35 -5.76
C SER A 110 8.40 10.93 -5.88
N GLY A 111 7.75 11.21 -7.00
CA GLY A 111 6.37 10.79 -7.25
C GLY A 111 5.31 11.84 -6.90
N LYS A 112 5.66 13.15 -6.74
CA LYS A 112 4.71 14.23 -6.41
C LYS A 112 3.50 14.27 -7.35
N THR A 113 3.74 14.37 -8.65
CA THR A 113 2.68 14.46 -9.68
C THR A 113 1.74 13.26 -9.64
N THR A 114 2.29 12.05 -9.57
CA THR A 114 1.49 10.83 -9.45
C THR A 114 0.71 10.80 -8.14
N PHE A 115 1.33 11.22 -7.04
CA PHE A 115 0.67 11.29 -5.74
C PHE A 115 -0.43 12.34 -5.71
N SER A 116 -0.25 13.49 -6.38
CA SER A 116 -1.29 14.52 -6.54
C SER A 116 -2.56 13.94 -7.18
N GLY A 117 -2.42 13.13 -8.22
CA GLY A 117 -3.54 12.41 -8.82
C GLY A 117 -4.17 11.38 -7.89
N LYS A 118 -3.36 10.58 -7.18
CA LYS A 118 -3.84 9.56 -6.24
C LYS A 118 -4.65 10.15 -5.10
N ILE A 119 -4.14 11.20 -4.45
CA ILE A 119 -4.83 11.84 -3.33
C ILE A 119 -6.09 12.59 -3.80
N ALA A 120 -6.08 13.18 -5.00
CA ALA A 120 -7.28 13.78 -5.59
C ALA A 120 -8.38 12.73 -5.79
N LYS A 121 -8.05 11.58 -6.38
CA LYS A 121 -8.97 10.46 -6.55
C LYS A 121 -9.54 9.97 -5.21
N LYS A 122 -8.65 9.74 -4.24
CA LYS A 122 -9.04 9.25 -2.90
C LYS A 122 -9.97 10.22 -2.19
N LEU A 123 -9.66 11.51 -2.17
CA LEU A 123 -10.48 12.51 -1.48
C LEU A 123 -11.80 12.79 -2.23
N LYS A 124 -11.81 12.68 -3.57
CA LYS A 124 -13.05 12.73 -4.38
C LYS A 124 -13.98 11.57 -4.02
N SER A 125 -13.47 10.35 -3.96
CA SER A 125 -14.29 9.14 -3.72
C SER A 125 -14.70 8.97 -2.25
N GLU A 126 -13.77 9.16 -1.30
CA GLU A 126 -14.00 8.84 0.12
C GLU A 126 -14.57 10.01 0.93
N LYS A 127 -14.28 11.25 0.51
CA LYS A 127 -14.68 12.47 1.24
C LYS A 127 -15.59 13.38 0.43
N ALA A 128 -16.06 12.93 -0.74
CA ALA A 128 -16.91 13.70 -1.66
C ALA A 128 -16.36 15.11 -1.98
N LYS A 129 -15.02 15.28 -1.94
CA LYS A 129 -14.37 16.54 -2.31
C LYS A 129 -14.42 16.78 -3.81
N ARG A 130 -14.40 18.06 -4.21
CA ARG A 130 -14.31 18.52 -5.60
C ARG A 130 -12.91 19.09 -5.85
N PRO A 131 -11.93 18.25 -6.20
CA PRO A 131 -10.55 18.66 -6.32
C PRO A 131 -10.25 19.44 -7.60
N LEU A 132 -9.27 20.34 -7.51
CA LEU A 132 -8.55 20.99 -8.60
C LEU A 132 -7.08 20.61 -8.50
N LEU A 133 -6.50 20.07 -9.55
CA LEU A 133 -5.04 19.89 -9.65
C LEU A 133 -4.43 21.14 -10.26
N VAL A 134 -3.29 21.61 -9.73
CA VAL A 134 -2.60 22.83 -10.18
C VAL A 134 -1.18 22.49 -10.61
N ALA A 135 -0.84 22.79 -11.87
CA ALA A 135 0.48 22.54 -12.43
C ALA A 135 1.41 23.73 -12.18
N CYS A 136 2.23 23.65 -11.13
CA CYS A 136 3.26 24.66 -10.82
C CYS A 136 4.68 24.21 -11.21
N ASP A 137 4.87 23.05 -11.88
CA ASP A 137 6.15 22.67 -12.49
C ASP A 137 6.26 23.30 -13.89
N VAL A 138 6.50 24.61 -13.92
CA VAL A 138 6.57 25.39 -15.16
C VAL A 138 7.84 25.11 -16.00
N TYR A 139 8.83 24.44 -15.41
CA TYR A 139 10.11 24.16 -16.08
C TYR A 139 10.07 22.90 -16.95
N ARG A 140 9.06 22.05 -16.76
CA ARG A 140 8.93 20.75 -17.45
C ARG A 140 7.56 20.59 -18.10
N PRO A 141 7.44 20.93 -19.41
CA PRO A 141 6.17 20.76 -20.13
C PRO A 141 5.59 19.34 -20.02
N ALA A 142 6.45 18.31 -20.01
CA ALA A 142 6.02 16.94 -19.85
C ALA A 142 5.35 16.66 -18.49
N ALA A 143 5.72 17.36 -17.41
CA ALA A 143 5.08 17.22 -16.10
C ALA A 143 3.66 17.81 -16.11
N ILE A 144 3.47 18.94 -16.79
CA ILE A 144 2.15 19.56 -16.99
C ILE A 144 1.23 18.60 -17.75
N GLU A 145 1.72 18.05 -18.88
CA GLU A 145 0.94 17.09 -19.66
C GLU A 145 0.65 15.81 -18.87
N GLN A 146 1.59 15.31 -18.08
CA GLN A 146 1.37 14.19 -17.19
C GLN A 146 0.24 14.48 -16.20
N LEU A 147 0.22 15.67 -15.59
CA LEU A 147 -0.82 16.05 -14.64
C LEU A 147 -2.20 16.15 -15.34
N LYS A 148 -2.25 16.69 -16.58
CA LYS A 148 -3.47 16.74 -17.40
C LYS A 148 -4.01 15.35 -17.70
N VAL A 149 -3.14 14.39 -18.09
CA VAL A 149 -3.52 13.00 -18.33
C VAL A 149 -4.09 12.37 -17.06
N LEU A 150 -3.42 12.55 -15.91
CA LEU A 150 -3.91 12.04 -14.61
C LEU A 150 -5.26 12.66 -14.27
N GLY A 151 -5.43 13.97 -14.41
CA GLY A 151 -6.70 14.67 -14.17
C GLY A 151 -7.84 14.11 -15.04
N SER A 152 -7.56 13.88 -16.31
CA SER A 152 -8.56 13.28 -17.24
C SER A 152 -8.96 11.85 -16.81
N GLN A 153 -8.01 11.02 -16.40
CA GLN A 153 -8.27 9.65 -15.94
C GLN A 153 -9.16 9.58 -14.70
N ILE A 154 -9.12 10.58 -13.84
CA ILE A 154 -9.89 10.62 -12.59
C ILE A 154 -11.06 11.63 -12.66
N GLU A 155 -11.27 12.23 -13.85
CA GLU A 155 -12.30 13.26 -14.06
C GLU A 155 -12.17 14.43 -13.06
N VAL A 156 -10.96 14.97 -12.94
CA VAL A 156 -10.63 16.11 -12.10
C VAL A 156 -10.03 17.21 -12.95
N PRO A 157 -10.52 18.46 -12.86
CA PRO A 157 -9.97 19.56 -13.61
C PRO A 157 -8.52 19.86 -13.22
N VAL A 158 -7.73 20.29 -14.22
CA VAL A 158 -6.33 20.69 -14.05
C VAL A 158 -6.20 22.15 -14.45
N TYR A 159 -5.70 22.97 -13.53
CA TYR A 159 -5.42 24.38 -13.78
C TYR A 159 -3.99 24.57 -14.29
N THR A 160 -3.87 25.23 -15.41
CA THR A 160 -2.60 25.58 -16.05
C THR A 160 -2.71 26.98 -16.66
N GLU A 161 -1.61 27.71 -16.74
CA GLU A 161 -1.52 29.00 -17.45
C GLU A 161 -0.41 28.93 -18.47
N GLU A 162 -0.79 28.90 -19.75
CA GLU A 162 0.20 28.89 -20.85
C GLU A 162 0.99 30.21 -20.90
N GLY A 163 2.31 30.09 -21.00
CA GLY A 163 3.21 31.25 -21.04
C GLY A 163 3.48 31.92 -19.71
N ASN A 164 2.80 31.56 -18.64
CA ASN A 164 3.12 32.04 -17.28
C ASN A 164 4.19 31.17 -16.64
N ASN A 165 5.36 31.73 -16.38
CA ASN A 165 6.48 31.04 -15.73
C ASN A 165 6.60 31.38 -14.23
N ASN A 166 5.57 32.00 -13.64
CA ASN A 166 5.57 32.35 -12.21
C ASN A 166 4.68 31.36 -11.42
N PRO A 167 5.25 30.34 -10.77
CA PRO A 167 4.47 29.33 -10.07
C PRO A 167 3.70 29.89 -8.86
N VAL A 168 4.18 30.98 -8.26
CA VAL A 168 3.49 31.65 -7.15
C VAL A 168 2.16 32.25 -7.64
N GLN A 169 2.21 32.96 -8.77
CA GLN A 169 1.04 33.59 -9.38
C GLN A 169 0.03 32.52 -9.84
N ILE A 170 0.52 31.47 -10.53
CA ILE A 170 -0.32 30.34 -10.96
C ILE A 170 -1.08 29.73 -9.77
N ALA A 171 -0.38 29.48 -8.66
CA ALA A 171 -1.00 28.89 -7.46
C ALA A 171 -2.08 29.82 -6.85
N GLN A 172 -1.82 31.15 -6.80
CA GLN A 172 -2.80 32.11 -6.29
C GLN A 172 -4.04 32.21 -7.19
N ASN A 173 -3.84 32.29 -8.51
CA ASN A 173 -4.91 32.36 -9.50
C ASN A 173 -5.75 31.07 -9.49
N ALA A 174 -5.12 29.90 -9.33
CA ALA A 174 -5.79 28.61 -9.20
C ALA A 174 -6.74 28.56 -7.98
N ILE A 175 -6.34 29.14 -6.85
CA ILE A 175 -7.21 29.22 -5.66
C ILE A 175 -8.43 30.11 -5.93
N GLN A 176 -8.25 31.23 -6.63
CA GLN A 176 -9.36 32.10 -7.03
C GLN A 176 -10.29 31.38 -8.02
N TYR A 177 -9.72 30.69 -9.00
CA TYR A 177 -10.46 29.85 -9.93
C TYR A 177 -11.27 28.77 -9.23
N ALA A 178 -10.67 28.10 -8.24
CA ALA A 178 -11.37 27.08 -7.44
C ALA A 178 -12.59 27.64 -6.72
N LYS A 179 -12.44 28.81 -6.09
CA LYS A 179 -13.54 29.52 -5.41
C LYS A 179 -14.67 29.90 -6.39
N ALA A 180 -14.31 30.45 -7.56
CA ALA A 180 -15.28 30.85 -8.58
C ALA A 180 -16.06 29.66 -9.18
N ASN A 181 -15.43 28.48 -9.24
CA ASN A 181 -16.02 27.26 -9.79
C ASN A 181 -16.55 26.29 -8.72
N HIS A 182 -16.67 26.76 -7.47
CA HIS A 182 -17.16 25.94 -6.36
C HIS A 182 -16.37 24.64 -6.13
N LEU A 183 -15.06 24.63 -6.41
CA LEU A 183 -14.15 23.55 -6.08
C LEU A 183 -13.63 23.75 -4.66
N ASP A 184 -13.68 22.71 -3.83
CA ASP A 184 -13.46 22.81 -2.37
C ASP A 184 -12.10 22.23 -1.93
N LEU A 185 -11.29 21.73 -2.90
CA LEU A 185 -9.97 21.18 -2.68
C LEU A 185 -9.01 21.63 -3.81
N VAL A 186 -7.87 22.17 -3.46
CA VAL A 186 -6.82 22.58 -4.41
C VAL A 186 -5.54 21.82 -4.05
N ILE A 187 -4.98 21.11 -5.01
CA ILE A 187 -3.73 20.34 -4.85
C ILE A 187 -2.69 20.96 -5.78
N VAL A 188 -1.67 21.57 -5.18
CA VAL A 188 -0.61 22.30 -5.90
C VAL A 188 0.59 21.37 -6.09
N ASP A 189 0.82 20.93 -7.34
CA ASP A 189 1.96 20.11 -7.74
C ASP A 189 3.13 21.03 -8.13
N THR A 190 4.23 20.96 -7.36
CA THR A 190 5.38 21.85 -7.56
C THR A 190 6.50 21.19 -8.34
N ALA A 191 7.38 22.00 -8.89
CA ALA A 191 8.63 21.54 -9.47
C ALA A 191 9.46 20.76 -8.46
N GLY A 192 10.26 19.82 -8.96
CA GLY A 192 11.32 19.15 -8.19
C GLY A 192 12.62 19.20 -8.98
N ARG A 193 13.73 19.33 -8.29
CA ARG A 193 15.06 19.20 -8.87
C ARG A 193 15.73 17.90 -8.40
N LEU A 194 16.83 17.52 -9.02
CA LEU A 194 17.55 16.30 -8.72
C LEU A 194 18.21 16.32 -7.32
N ALA A 195 18.54 17.52 -6.85
CA ALA A 195 19.10 17.74 -5.52
C ALA A 195 18.46 18.98 -4.88
N VAL A 196 18.61 19.11 -3.58
CA VAL A 196 18.19 20.31 -2.85
C VAL A 196 19.11 21.47 -3.25
N ASP A 197 18.52 22.55 -3.73
CA ASP A 197 19.23 23.79 -4.04
C ASP A 197 18.45 25.02 -3.55
N GLU A 198 19.16 26.13 -3.34
CA GLU A 198 18.60 27.36 -2.78
C GLU A 198 17.47 27.93 -3.65
N GLN A 199 17.58 27.85 -4.97
CA GLN A 199 16.57 28.41 -5.88
C GLN A 199 15.24 27.66 -5.75
N MET A 200 15.29 26.32 -5.73
CA MET A 200 14.10 25.49 -5.55
C MET A 200 13.45 25.74 -4.17
N MET A 201 14.26 25.78 -3.12
CA MET A 201 13.73 26.00 -1.77
C MET A 201 13.08 27.37 -1.62
N ASN A 202 13.70 28.42 -2.16
CA ASN A 202 13.13 29.77 -2.15
C ASN A 202 11.81 29.83 -2.95
N GLU A 203 11.71 29.12 -4.08
CA GLU A 203 10.48 29.06 -4.87
C GLU A 203 9.35 28.39 -4.10
N ILE A 204 9.60 27.21 -3.51
CA ILE A 204 8.58 26.49 -2.74
C ILE A 204 8.16 27.29 -1.50
N GLU A 205 9.11 27.94 -0.81
CA GLU A 205 8.80 28.84 0.30
C GLU A 205 7.92 30.04 -0.15
N ALA A 206 8.23 30.64 -1.30
CA ALA A 206 7.45 31.73 -1.85
C ALA A 206 6.01 31.27 -2.15
N ILE A 207 5.85 30.11 -2.78
CA ILE A 207 4.53 29.51 -3.01
C ILE A 207 3.82 29.30 -1.67
N LYS A 208 4.46 28.63 -0.70
CA LYS A 208 3.85 28.36 0.63
C LYS A 208 3.39 29.63 1.32
N LYS A 209 4.23 30.67 1.33
CA LYS A 209 3.89 31.98 1.95
C LYS A 209 2.71 32.65 1.26
N ALA A 210 2.64 32.56 -0.08
CA ALA A 210 1.60 33.20 -0.87
C ALA A 210 0.23 32.54 -0.76
N ILE A 211 0.18 31.19 -0.73
CA ILE A 211 -1.09 30.44 -0.71
C ILE A 211 -1.53 29.99 0.67
N LYS A 212 -0.64 30.03 1.67
CA LYS A 212 -0.91 29.59 3.06
C LYS A 212 -1.67 28.24 3.10
N PRO A 213 -1.05 27.15 2.63
CA PRO A 213 -1.73 25.87 2.50
C PRO A 213 -2.22 25.37 3.86
N ASN A 214 -3.33 24.61 3.86
CA ASN A 214 -3.83 23.91 5.03
C ASN A 214 -2.97 22.71 5.37
N GLU A 215 -2.28 22.16 4.35
CA GLU A 215 -1.42 21.00 4.44
C GLU A 215 -0.24 21.13 3.48
N THR A 216 0.98 20.99 3.98
CA THR A 216 2.20 20.88 3.17
C THR A 216 2.71 19.47 3.30
N LEU A 217 2.74 18.71 2.19
CA LEU A 217 3.19 17.32 2.18
C LEU A 217 4.56 17.20 1.52
N PHE A 218 5.49 16.59 2.24
CA PHE A 218 6.78 16.22 1.70
C PHE A 218 6.71 14.80 1.10
N VAL A 219 6.89 14.71 -0.21
CA VAL A 219 6.84 13.45 -0.97
C VAL A 219 8.25 12.95 -1.22
N VAL A 220 8.54 11.76 -0.74
CA VAL A 220 9.88 11.16 -0.83
C VAL A 220 9.82 9.73 -1.31
N ASP A 221 10.81 9.35 -2.11
CA ASP A 221 11.01 8.00 -2.60
C ASP A 221 11.64 7.14 -1.50
N SER A 222 10.94 6.09 -1.06
CA SER A 222 11.39 5.19 0.00
C SER A 222 12.59 4.32 -0.41
N MET A 223 12.90 4.23 -1.71
CA MET A 223 14.04 3.45 -2.22
C MET A 223 15.38 4.17 -2.03
N THR A 224 15.38 5.48 -1.77
CA THR A 224 16.61 6.28 -1.63
C THR A 224 17.28 6.11 -0.24
N GLY A 225 16.72 5.29 0.64
CA GLY A 225 17.34 4.92 1.91
C GLY A 225 17.66 6.12 2.81
N GLN A 226 18.94 6.25 3.21
CA GLN A 226 19.37 7.31 4.11
C GLN A 226 19.32 8.71 3.46
N ASP A 227 19.42 8.83 2.13
CA ASP A 227 19.28 10.11 1.43
C ASP A 227 17.86 10.67 1.57
N ALA A 228 16.86 9.82 1.64
CA ALA A 228 15.49 10.25 1.95
C ALA A 228 15.41 10.98 3.30
N VAL A 229 16.14 10.50 4.30
CA VAL A 229 16.17 11.06 5.66
C VAL A 229 16.87 12.42 5.67
N ASN A 230 18.01 12.53 4.98
CA ASN A 230 18.77 13.79 4.87
C ASN A 230 17.95 14.86 4.15
N THR A 231 17.36 14.49 3.02
CA THR A 231 16.47 15.36 2.24
C THR A 231 15.26 15.80 3.07
N ALA A 232 14.63 14.88 3.79
CA ALA A 232 13.50 15.20 4.66
C ALA A 232 13.86 16.24 5.72
N LYS A 233 15.07 16.15 6.29
CA LYS A 233 15.57 17.12 7.26
C LYS A 233 15.73 18.50 6.63
N GLU A 234 16.42 18.61 5.48
CA GLU A 234 16.64 19.88 4.78
C GLU A 234 15.32 20.55 4.41
N PHE A 235 14.35 19.79 3.87
CA PHE A 235 13.01 20.31 3.58
C PHE A 235 12.26 20.73 4.84
N ASN A 236 12.38 19.97 5.94
CA ASN A 236 11.71 20.32 7.19
C ASN A 236 12.27 21.61 7.80
N ASP A 237 13.59 21.77 7.79
CA ASP A 237 14.26 22.95 8.35
C ASP A 237 13.85 24.25 7.62
N ARG A 238 13.52 24.16 6.32
CA ARG A 238 13.15 25.30 5.47
C ARG A 238 11.63 25.49 5.37
N LEU A 239 10.88 24.44 5.18
CA LEU A 239 9.45 24.51 4.88
C LEU A 239 8.58 24.22 6.10
N ASP A 240 9.09 23.59 7.15
CA ASP A 240 8.26 23.12 8.26
C ASP A 240 6.97 22.44 7.74
N PHE A 241 7.12 21.36 6.97
CA PHE A 241 6.00 20.65 6.36
C PHE A 241 5.15 19.92 7.41
N ASP A 242 3.89 19.59 7.08
CA ASP A 242 2.92 19.03 8.02
C ASP A 242 2.91 17.50 8.03
N GLY A 243 3.41 16.87 7.00
CA GLY A 243 3.43 15.41 6.90
C GLY A 243 4.29 14.90 5.76
N VAL A 244 4.65 13.62 5.88
CA VAL A 244 5.47 12.89 4.93
C VAL A 244 4.62 11.89 4.14
N VAL A 245 4.93 11.77 2.87
CA VAL A 245 4.39 10.75 1.96
C VAL A 245 5.54 9.88 1.48
N LEU A 246 5.47 8.60 1.76
CA LEU A 246 6.43 7.62 1.26
C LEU A 246 5.90 6.99 -0.03
N THR A 247 6.62 7.14 -1.12
CA THR A 247 6.29 6.53 -2.41
C THR A 247 7.15 5.30 -2.69
N LYS A 248 6.74 4.51 -3.68
CA LYS A 248 7.46 3.33 -4.19
C LYS A 248 7.78 2.27 -3.14
N LEU A 249 6.90 2.11 -2.15
CA LEU A 249 7.03 1.08 -1.12
C LEU A 249 6.82 -0.35 -1.66
N ASP A 250 6.28 -0.49 -2.86
CA ASP A 250 6.16 -1.73 -3.63
C ASP A 250 7.49 -2.22 -4.25
N GLY A 251 8.47 -1.33 -4.38
CA GLY A 251 9.81 -1.68 -4.82
C GLY A 251 10.58 -2.52 -3.79
N ASP A 252 11.81 -2.92 -4.14
CA ASP A 252 12.72 -3.63 -3.22
C ASP A 252 13.28 -2.65 -2.17
N THR A 253 12.38 -2.14 -1.33
CA THR A 253 12.74 -1.20 -0.27
C THR A 253 13.19 -1.97 0.96
N ARG A 254 14.33 -1.57 1.52
CA ARG A 254 14.81 -2.08 2.82
C ARG A 254 13.98 -1.56 3.99
N GLY A 255 13.16 -0.51 3.76
CA GLY A 255 12.22 0.05 4.74
C GLY A 255 12.80 1.01 5.77
N GLY A 256 14.10 1.19 5.80
CA GLY A 256 14.77 2.03 6.80
C GLY A 256 14.39 3.51 6.75
N ALA A 257 14.06 4.02 5.56
CA ALA A 257 13.58 5.38 5.40
C ALA A 257 12.32 5.65 6.25
N ALA A 258 11.33 4.74 6.23
CA ALA A 258 10.10 4.87 7.02
C ALA A 258 10.38 4.96 8.52
N LEU A 259 11.33 4.15 9.03
CA LEU A 259 11.71 4.14 10.44
C LEU A 259 12.53 5.37 10.85
N SER A 260 13.37 5.88 9.93
CA SER A 260 14.32 6.95 10.24
C SER A 260 13.74 8.35 10.06
N ILE A 261 12.93 8.60 9.02
CA ILE A 261 12.39 9.93 8.71
C ILE A 261 11.61 10.49 9.91
N ARG A 262 10.66 9.72 10.44
CA ARG A 262 9.84 10.17 11.58
C ARG A 262 10.69 10.55 12.80
N SER A 263 11.73 9.76 13.08
CA SER A 263 12.64 10.01 14.20
C SER A 263 13.49 11.27 14.02
N VAL A 264 13.87 11.59 12.77
CA VAL A 264 14.75 12.72 12.45
C VAL A 264 13.98 14.04 12.33
N VAL A 265 12.83 14.03 11.64
CA VAL A 265 12.08 15.27 11.38
C VAL A 265 10.89 15.48 12.31
N THR A 266 10.54 14.53 13.16
CA THR A 266 9.42 14.56 14.11
C THR A 266 8.05 14.82 13.48
N LYS A 267 7.94 14.80 12.15
CA LYS A 267 6.70 14.97 11.39
C LYS A 267 6.06 13.62 11.08
N PRO A 268 4.71 13.52 11.11
CA PRO A 268 4.04 12.25 10.88
C PRO A 268 4.16 11.81 9.42
N ILE A 269 4.29 10.49 9.23
CA ILE A 269 4.04 9.89 7.93
C ILE A 269 2.53 9.75 7.80
N LYS A 270 1.94 10.31 6.73
CA LYS A 270 0.49 10.31 6.53
C LYS A 270 0.03 9.28 5.50
N PHE A 271 0.81 9.11 4.44
CA PHE A 271 0.45 8.24 3.32
C PHE A 271 1.61 7.40 2.84
N VAL A 272 1.26 6.26 2.23
CA VAL A 272 2.21 5.38 1.55
C VAL A 272 1.68 5.03 0.17
N GLY A 273 2.53 5.18 -0.85
CA GLY A 273 2.28 4.69 -2.20
C GLY A 273 2.78 3.26 -2.33
N THR A 274 1.88 2.35 -2.68
CA THR A 274 2.11 0.89 -2.76
C THR A 274 2.04 0.36 -4.18
N GLY A 275 2.34 1.18 -5.19
CA GLY A 275 2.33 0.79 -6.60
C GLY A 275 2.06 1.97 -7.52
N GLU A 276 2.11 1.74 -8.83
CA GLU A 276 1.91 2.78 -9.84
C GLU A 276 0.44 3.14 -10.06
N LYS A 277 -0.48 2.21 -9.84
CA LYS A 277 -1.92 2.42 -10.06
C LYS A 277 -2.46 3.57 -9.19
N LEU A 278 -3.44 4.31 -9.71
CA LEU A 278 -4.04 5.46 -9.00
C LEU A 278 -4.74 5.07 -7.68
N ASP A 279 -5.14 3.82 -7.53
CA ASP A 279 -5.74 3.28 -6.30
C ASP A 279 -4.69 2.78 -5.28
N ALA A 280 -3.41 2.69 -5.69
CA ALA A 280 -2.33 2.22 -4.83
C ALA A 280 -1.84 3.33 -3.89
N LEU A 281 -2.70 3.73 -2.96
CA LEU A 281 -2.47 4.76 -1.94
C LEU A 281 -3.15 4.34 -0.65
N ASP A 282 -2.36 4.11 0.39
CA ASP A 282 -2.87 3.75 1.72
C ASP A 282 -2.52 4.84 2.74
N LEU A 283 -3.35 4.97 3.79
CA LEU A 283 -2.97 5.71 5.00
C LEU A 283 -1.83 4.99 5.71
N PHE A 284 -0.93 5.74 6.30
CA PHE A 284 0.14 5.16 7.10
C PHE A 284 -0.38 4.81 8.50
N HIS A 285 -0.41 3.52 8.81
CA HIS A 285 -0.79 3.00 10.11
C HIS A 285 0.43 2.43 10.84
N PRO A 286 1.01 3.12 11.83
CA PRO A 286 2.23 2.69 12.52
C PRO A 286 2.17 1.25 13.04
N SER A 287 1.09 0.86 13.73
CA SER A 287 0.92 -0.48 14.28
C SER A 287 0.88 -1.56 13.18
N ARG A 288 0.09 -1.35 12.10
CA ARG A 288 0.03 -2.30 10.98
C ARG A 288 1.36 -2.43 10.26
N MET A 289 2.13 -1.34 10.20
CA MET A 289 3.47 -1.35 9.64
C MET A 289 4.44 -2.14 10.52
N ALA A 290 4.33 -2.02 11.84
CA ALA A 290 5.07 -2.85 12.79
C ALA A 290 4.72 -4.35 12.64
N ASP A 291 3.44 -4.69 12.47
CA ASP A 291 2.99 -6.05 12.19
C ASP A 291 3.63 -6.62 10.91
N ARG A 292 3.66 -5.83 9.83
CA ARG A 292 4.32 -6.22 8.56
C ARG A 292 5.82 -6.44 8.73
N ILE A 293 6.50 -5.53 9.45
CA ILE A 293 7.94 -5.63 9.74
C ILE A 293 8.25 -6.89 10.56
N LEU A 294 7.38 -7.28 11.47
CA LEU A 294 7.53 -8.49 12.29
C LEU A 294 7.06 -9.78 11.60
N GLY A 295 6.59 -9.71 10.35
CA GLY A 295 6.07 -10.86 9.63
C GLY A 295 4.74 -11.40 10.16
N MET A 296 4.02 -10.59 10.94
CA MET A 296 2.72 -10.95 11.54
C MET A 296 1.55 -10.77 10.56
N GLY A 297 1.83 -10.20 9.37
CA GLY A 297 0.81 -9.89 8.37
C GLY A 297 0.04 -8.61 8.68
N ASP A 298 -0.94 -8.30 7.83
CA ASP A 298 -1.81 -7.12 8.00
C ASP A 298 -3.25 -7.49 7.59
N ILE A 299 -3.88 -8.29 8.43
CA ILE A 299 -5.25 -8.79 8.19
C ILE A 299 -6.25 -7.63 8.14
N VAL A 300 -6.04 -6.57 8.93
CA VAL A 300 -6.98 -5.43 8.99
C VAL A 300 -7.00 -4.70 7.64
N SER A 301 -5.83 -4.36 7.10
CA SER A 301 -5.75 -3.74 5.76
C SER A 301 -6.31 -4.66 4.66
N LEU A 302 -6.11 -5.96 4.76
CA LEU A 302 -6.68 -6.93 3.81
C LEU A 302 -8.21 -6.91 3.86
N VAL A 303 -8.80 -6.91 5.06
CA VAL A 303 -10.26 -6.87 5.25
C VAL A 303 -10.82 -5.51 4.78
N GLU A 304 -10.16 -4.39 5.10
CA GLU A 304 -10.57 -3.07 4.62
C GLU A 304 -10.56 -2.97 3.09
N LYS A 305 -9.48 -3.45 2.44
CA LYS A 305 -9.42 -3.50 0.97
C LYS A 305 -10.50 -4.40 0.38
N ALA A 306 -10.76 -5.53 1.02
CA ALA A 306 -11.87 -6.40 0.61
C ALA A 306 -13.22 -5.68 0.74
N GLN A 307 -13.48 -4.99 1.85
CA GLN A 307 -14.74 -4.27 2.08
C GLN A 307 -14.95 -3.10 1.12
N GLN A 308 -13.92 -2.36 0.76
CA GLN A 308 -13.99 -1.24 -0.20
C GLN A 308 -14.40 -1.69 -1.61
N GLN A 309 -14.05 -2.94 -1.98
CA GLN A 309 -14.36 -3.51 -3.30
C GLN A 309 -15.62 -4.37 -3.30
N TYR A 310 -16.25 -4.55 -2.15
CA TYR A 310 -17.35 -5.48 -1.96
C TYR A 310 -18.70 -4.76 -2.12
N ASP A 311 -19.38 -4.98 -3.24
CA ASP A 311 -20.78 -4.60 -3.38
C ASP A 311 -21.64 -5.65 -2.68
N GLU A 312 -22.31 -5.23 -1.59
CA GLU A 312 -23.14 -6.13 -0.77
C GLU A 312 -24.27 -6.80 -1.58
N LYS A 313 -24.76 -6.12 -2.64
CA LYS A 313 -25.76 -6.69 -3.54
C LYS A 313 -25.17 -7.80 -4.41
N GLU A 314 -24.01 -7.55 -5.03
CA GLU A 314 -23.31 -8.55 -5.83
C GLU A 314 -22.95 -9.79 -4.99
N ALA A 315 -22.53 -9.59 -3.75
CA ALA A 315 -22.22 -10.69 -2.83
C ALA A 315 -23.44 -11.55 -2.48
N ARG A 316 -24.59 -10.92 -2.21
CA ARG A 316 -25.85 -11.66 -1.94
C ARG A 316 -26.34 -12.41 -3.17
N GLU A 317 -26.21 -11.82 -4.36
CA GLU A 317 -26.54 -12.49 -5.61
C GLU A 317 -25.63 -13.68 -5.89
N LEU A 318 -24.32 -13.50 -5.66
CA LEU A 318 -23.32 -14.58 -5.80
C LEU A 318 -23.63 -15.74 -4.84
N GLN A 319 -23.92 -15.45 -3.55
CA GLN A 319 -24.33 -16.47 -2.60
C GLN A 319 -25.57 -17.23 -3.06
N ARG A 320 -26.58 -16.53 -3.61
CA ARG A 320 -27.77 -17.17 -4.15
C ARG A 320 -27.46 -18.07 -5.35
N LYS A 321 -26.59 -17.62 -6.26
CA LYS A 321 -26.16 -18.42 -7.42
C LYS A 321 -25.38 -19.66 -6.99
N ILE A 322 -24.47 -19.56 -6.01
CA ILE A 322 -23.72 -20.70 -5.47
C ILE A 322 -24.67 -21.71 -4.81
N ALA A 323 -25.60 -21.24 -3.98
CA ALA A 323 -26.60 -22.09 -3.32
C ALA A 323 -27.48 -22.85 -4.32
N LYS A 324 -27.83 -22.20 -5.46
CA LYS A 324 -28.61 -22.78 -6.55
C LYS A 324 -27.79 -23.58 -7.57
N ASN A 325 -26.48 -23.75 -7.35
CA ASN A 325 -25.55 -24.38 -8.30
C ASN A 325 -25.50 -23.68 -9.68
N GLN A 326 -25.72 -22.38 -9.71
CA GLN A 326 -25.75 -21.52 -10.91
C GLN A 326 -24.47 -20.70 -11.10
N PHE A 327 -23.42 -20.95 -10.32
CA PHE A 327 -22.11 -20.32 -10.47
C PHE A 327 -21.50 -20.71 -11.83
N ASN A 328 -21.13 -19.73 -12.65
CA ASN A 328 -20.69 -19.90 -14.03
C ASN A 328 -19.39 -19.13 -14.33
N PHE A 329 -18.87 -19.21 -15.56
CA PHE A 329 -17.63 -18.53 -15.94
C PHE A 329 -17.71 -17.00 -15.98
N ASN A 330 -18.91 -16.40 -16.15
CA ASN A 330 -19.05 -14.96 -16.02
C ASN A 330 -18.86 -14.52 -14.57
N ASP A 331 -19.43 -15.27 -13.62
CA ASP A 331 -19.24 -15.02 -12.18
C ASP A 331 -17.77 -15.22 -11.78
N PHE A 332 -17.12 -16.24 -12.33
CA PHE A 332 -15.70 -16.50 -12.09
C PHE A 332 -14.80 -15.39 -12.64
N LEU A 333 -15.08 -14.88 -13.84
CA LEU A 333 -14.36 -13.76 -14.45
C LEU A 333 -14.53 -12.49 -13.62
N ASN A 334 -15.74 -12.20 -13.14
CA ASN A 334 -15.99 -11.07 -12.25
C ASN A 334 -15.20 -11.17 -10.95
N GLN A 335 -15.11 -12.38 -10.36
CA GLN A 335 -14.29 -12.60 -9.15
C GLN A 335 -12.80 -12.33 -9.42
N ILE A 336 -12.24 -12.79 -10.54
CA ILE A 336 -10.85 -12.49 -10.93
C ILE A 336 -10.65 -10.98 -11.08
N GLN A 337 -11.60 -10.27 -11.70
CA GLN A 337 -11.52 -8.82 -11.86
C GLN A 337 -11.58 -8.07 -10.52
N GLN A 338 -12.43 -8.52 -9.59
CA GLN A 338 -12.49 -7.96 -8.24
C GLN A 338 -11.16 -8.16 -7.49
N ILE A 339 -10.58 -9.36 -7.54
CA ILE A 339 -9.27 -9.64 -6.95
C ILE A 339 -8.19 -8.72 -7.54
N LYS A 340 -8.17 -8.54 -8.87
CA LYS A 340 -7.22 -7.63 -9.53
C LYS A 340 -7.39 -6.16 -9.12
N LYS A 341 -8.62 -5.74 -8.82
CA LYS A 341 -8.88 -4.37 -8.31
C LYS A 341 -8.37 -4.16 -6.89
N MET A 342 -8.30 -5.21 -6.06
CA MET A 342 -7.77 -5.13 -4.70
C MET A 342 -6.25 -4.87 -4.63
N GLY A 343 -5.53 -5.01 -5.73
CA GLY A 343 -4.09 -4.79 -5.84
C GLY A 343 -3.33 -5.99 -6.38
N ASN A 344 -1.99 -5.98 -6.17
CA ASN A 344 -1.13 -7.09 -6.57
C ASN A 344 -1.39 -8.31 -5.66
N LEU A 345 -1.57 -9.49 -6.28
CA LEU A 345 -1.82 -10.75 -5.55
C LEU A 345 -0.72 -11.09 -4.55
N LYS A 346 0.53 -10.79 -4.88
CA LYS A 346 1.69 -11.02 -4.02
C LYS A 346 1.61 -10.18 -2.75
N ASP A 347 1.16 -8.92 -2.89
CA ASP A 347 0.97 -8.02 -1.75
C ASP A 347 -0.20 -8.46 -0.87
N LEU A 348 -1.33 -8.85 -1.47
CA LEU A 348 -2.49 -9.37 -0.73
C LEU A 348 -2.14 -10.63 0.05
N ALA A 349 -1.38 -11.54 -0.56
CA ALA A 349 -0.93 -12.76 0.08
C ALA A 349 0.07 -12.50 1.23
N SER A 350 0.91 -11.46 1.10
CA SER A 350 1.85 -11.06 2.17
C SER A 350 1.14 -10.52 3.42
N MET A 351 -0.10 -10.05 3.27
CA MET A 351 -0.93 -9.58 4.40
C MET A 351 -1.48 -10.74 5.26
N ILE A 352 -1.45 -11.98 4.76
CA ILE A 352 -1.93 -13.15 5.50
C ILE A 352 -0.78 -13.78 6.29
N PRO A 353 -0.88 -13.89 7.63
CA PRO A 353 0.16 -14.50 8.45
C PRO A 353 0.48 -15.93 8.02
N GLY A 354 1.76 -16.23 7.82
CA GLY A 354 2.25 -17.56 7.45
C GLY A 354 2.07 -17.99 6.00
N VAL A 355 1.29 -17.27 5.20
CA VAL A 355 1.04 -17.58 3.78
C VAL A 355 2.09 -16.94 2.87
N GLY A 356 2.62 -15.78 3.24
CA GLY A 356 3.61 -15.05 2.45
C GLY A 356 4.85 -15.88 2.10
N LYS A 357 5.28 -16.79 2.99
CA LYS A 357 6.42 -17.70 2.72
C LYS A 357 6.08 -18.82 1.74
N ALA A 358 4.87 -19.38 1.81
CA ALA A 358 4.44 -20.46 0.93
C ALA A 358 4.20 -19.99 -0.52
N ILE A 359 3.98 -18.69 -0.72
CA ILE A 359 3.72 -18.08 -2.02
C ILE A 359 5.00 -17.54 -2.67
N LYS A 360 6.06 -17.30 -1.89
CA LYS A 360 7.37 -16.86 -2.44
C LYS A 360 7.94 -17.82 -3.49
N ASP A 361 7.74 -19.11 -3.27
CA ASP A 361 8.23 -20.17 -4.17
C ASP A 361 7.29 -20.42 -5.37
N LEU A 362 6.11 -19.81 -5.36
CA LEU A 362 5.18 -19.82 -6.46
C LEU A 362 5.33 -18.50 -7.23
N ASP A 363 5.79 -18.60 -8.46
CA ASP A 363 5.89 -17.45 -9.40
C ASP A 363 4.48 -16.97 -9.78
N ILE A 364 3.77 -16.39 -8.79
CA ILE A 364 2.45 -15.80 -8.98
C ILE A 364 2.66 -14.39 -9.50
N ASP A 365 2.87 -14.30 -10.82
CA ASP A 365 2.89 -13.05 -11.56
C ASP A 365 1.45 -12.53 -11.74
N ASP A 366 1.27 -11.22 -11.81
CA ASP A 366 0.03 -10.56 -12.25
C ASP A 366 -0.46 -11.10 -13.61
N ASN A 367 0.45 -11.73 -14.37
CA ASN A 367 0.14 -12.44 -15.61
C ASN A 367 -0.52 -13.81 -15.41
N ALA A 368 -0.51 -14.39 -14.20
CA ALA A 368 -1.06 -15.72 -13.93
C ALA A 368 -2.53 -15.85 -14.35
N PHE A 369 -3.29 -14.76 -14.25
CA PHE A 369 -4.69 -14.73 -14.68
C PHE A 369 -4.88 -14.42 -16.16
N LYS A 370 -3.86 -13.93 -16.90
CA LYS A 370 -4.03 -13.55 -18.31
C LYS A 370 -4.47 -14.73 -19.17
N GLY A 371 -3.85 -15.90 -18.98
CA GLY A 371 -4.21 -17.12 -19.70
C GLY A 371 -5.65 -17.57 -19.37
N ILE A 372 -6.03 -17.53 -18.11
CA ILE A 372 -7.37 -17.87 -17.64
C ILE A 372 -8.42 -16.92 -18.24
N GLU A 373 -8.17 -15.61 -18.19
CA GLU A 373 -9.06 -14.61 -18.80
C GLU A 373 -9.18 -14.78 -20.31
N ALA A 374 -8.06 -15.06 -21.01
CA ALA A 374 -8.06 -15.28 -22.44
C ALA A 374 -8.92 -16.51 -22.82
N ILE A 375 -8.80 -17.61 -22.07
CA ILE A 375 -9.60 -18.81 -22.24
C ILE A 375 -11.10 -18.48 -22.05
N ILE A 376 -11.47 -17.81 -20.95
CA ILE A 376 -12.87 -17.48 -20.64
C ILE A 376 -13.44 -16.51 -21.67
N ARG A 377 -12.68 -15.50 -22.10
CA ARG A 377 -13.12 -14.52 -23.10
C ARG A 377 -13.28 -15.15 -24.50
N SER A 378 -12.55 -16.23 -24.79
CA SER A 378 -12.68 -17.00 -26.02
C SER A 378 -13.91 -17.92 -26.06
N MET A 379 -14.58 -18.12 -24.91
CA MET A 379 -15.85 -18.80 -24.82
C MET A 379 -16.97 -17.92 -25.31
N THR A 380 -18.01 -18.49 -25.96
CA THR A 380 -19.25 -17.80 -26.24
C THR A 380 -20.03 -17.51 -24.97
N GLU A 381 -20.99 -16.59 -25.02
CA GLU A 381 -21.81 -16.26 -23.86
C GLU A 381 -22.56 -17.48 -23.30
N ALA A 382 -23.09 -18.32 -24.19
CA ALA A 382 -23.76 -19.58 -23.83
C ALA A 382 -22.81 -20.57 -23.13
N GLU A 383 -21.57 -20.65 -23.58
CA GLU A 383 -20.53 -21.53 -22.96
C GLU A 383 -20.08 -21.02 -21.59
N ARG A 384 -20.00 -19.69 -21.44
CA ARG A 384 -19.71 -19.09 -20.13
C ARG A 384 -20.84 -19.29 -19.13
N ALA A 385 -22.07 -19.13 -19.59
CA ALA A 385 -23.25 -19.33 -18.76
C ALA A 385 -23.50 -20.81 -18.41
N ASN A 386 -23.22 -21.72 -19.33
CA ASN A 386 -23.44 -23.16 -19.15
C ASN A 386 -22.18 -23.97 -19.56
N PRO A 387 -21.21 -24.15 -18.65
CA PRO A 387 -19.97 -24.86 -18.95
C PRO A 387 -20.12 -26.31 -19.41
N GLU A 388 -21.25 -26.94 -19.10
CA GLU A 388 -21.54 -28.34 -19.42
C GLU A 388 -21.68 -28.60 -20.93
N ILE A 389 -21.96 -27.55 -21.73
CA ILE A 389 -22.04 -27.68 -23.20
C ILE A 389 -20.67 -27.72 -23.90
N ILE A 390 -19.56 -27.50 -23.15
CA ILE A 390 -18.22 -27.41 -23.72
C ILE A 390 -17.67 -28.83 -24.03
N ASN A 391 -17.88 -29.28 -25.22
CA ASN A 391 -17.37 -30.55 -25.76
C ASN A 391 -15.96 -30.43 -26.36
N GLY A 392 -15.41 -31.55 -26.87
CA GLY A 392 -14.05 -31.59 -27.39
C GLY A 392 -13.74 -30.61 -28.53
N SER A 393 -14.63 -30.43 -29.50
CA SER A 393 -14.45 -29.49 -30.61
C SER A 393 -14.49 -28.02 -30.13
N ARG A 394 -15.35 -27.71 -29.15
CA ARG A 394 -15.41 -26.37 -28.54
C ARG A 394 -14.15 -26.08 -27.73
N ARG A 395 -13.58 -27.06 -27.01
CA ARG A 395 -12.31 -26.91 -26.28
C ARG A 395 -11.15 -26.58 -27.24
N GLN A 396 -11.08 -27.23 -28.40
CA GLN A 396 -10.07 -26.94 -29.43
C GLN A 396 -10.23 -25.51 -29.99
N ARG A 397 -11.48 -25.09 -30.29
CA ARG A 397 -11.75 -23.73 -30.74
C ARG A 397 -11.37 -22.67 -29.69
N ILE A 398 -11.72 -22.92 -28.43
CA ILE A 398 -11.37 -22.04 -27.30
C ILE A 398 -9.85 -21.95 -27.14
N ALA A 399 -9.13 -23.07 -27.19
CA ALA A 399 -7.68 -23.10 -27.11
C ALA A 399 -7.03 -22.27 -28.24
N LYS A 400 -7.50 -22.46 -29.49
CA LYS A 400 -7.01 -21.69 -30.65
C LYS A 400 -7.32 -20.19 -30.50
N GLY A 401 -8.51 -19.83 -30.04
CA GLY A 401 -8.97 -18.44 -29.89
C GLY A 401 -8.27 -17.70 -28.75
N SER A 402 -7.87 -18.40 -27.69
CA SER A 402 -7.19 -17.83 -26.54
C SER A 402 -5.67 -17.79 -26.68
N GLY A 403 -5.10 -18.44 -27.72
CA GLY A 403 -3.65 -18.61 -27.85
C GLY A 403 -3.04 -19.54 -26.77
N THR A 404 -3.87 -20.41 -26.16
CA THR A 404 -3.46 -21.37 -25.13
C THR A 404 -3.52 -22.81 -25.65
N THR A 405 -3.01 -23.75 -24.85
CA THR A 405 -3.04 -25.18 -25.21
C THR A 405 -4.36 -25.84 -24.80
N LEU A 406 -4.72 -26.94 -25.46
CA LEU A 406 -5.87 -27.75 -25.09
C LEU A 406 -5.77 -28.29 -23.65
N GLN A 407 -4.54 -28.54 -23.18
CA GLN A 407 -4.27 -28.99 -21.83
C GLN A 407 -4.63 -27.91 -20.79
N GLU A 408 -4.31 -26.65 -21.06
CA GLU A 408 -4.65 -25.52 -20.19
C GLU A 408 -6.16 -25.29 -20.12
N VAL A 409 -6.86 -25.40 -21.24
CA VAL A 409 -8.33 -25.35 -21.26
C VAL A 409 -8.94 -26.47 -20.42
N ASN A 410 -8.47 -27.72 -20.59
CA ASN A 410 -8.94 -28.86 -19.81
C ASN A 410 -8.67 -28.69 -18.31
N ARG A 411 -7.48 -28.19 -17.96
CA ARG A 411 -7.11 -27.90 -16.57
C ARG A 411 -8.02 -26.86 -15.95
N LEU A 412 -8.29 -25.76 -16.67
CA LEU A 412 -9.20 -24.72 -16.19
C LEU A 412 -10.63 -25.26 -15.96
N LEU A 413 -11.16 -26.03 -16.90
CA LEU A 413 -12.51 -26.63 -16.75
C LEU A 413 -12.59 -27.55 -15.54
N LYS A 414 -11.57 -28.38 -15.30
CA LYS A 414 -11.49 -29.25 -14.14
C LYS A 414 -11.41 -28.46 -12.83
N GLN A 415 -10.53 -27.47 -12.76
CA GLN A 415 -10.37 -26.60 -11.59
C GLN A 415 -11.65 -25.83 -11.28
N PHE A 416 -12.36 -25.35 -12.32
CA PHE A 416 -13.64 -24.67 -12.17
C PHE A 416 -14.71 -25.59 -11.56
N GLU A 417 -14.82 -26.84 -12.02
CA GLU A 417 -15.75 -27.80 -11.45
C GLU A 417 -15.43 -28.15 -9.98
N GLU A 418 -14.15 -28.32 -9.65
CA GLU A 418 -13.71 -28.57 -8.28
C GLU A 418 -14.04 -27.39 -7.37
N THR A 419 -13.80 -26.16 -7.84
CA THR A 419 -14.12 -24.91 -7.12
C THR A 419 -15.65 -24.81 -6.91
N ARG A 420 -16.45 -25.10 -7.92
CA ARG A 420 -17.93 -25.08 -7.83
C ARG A 420 -18.43 -26.08 -6.76
N LYS A 421 -17.84 -27.28 -6.72
CA LYS A 421 -18.15 -28.30 -5.71
C LYS A 421 -17.80 -27.86 -4.29
N MET A 422 -16.59 -27.30 -4.10
CA MET A 422 -16.14 -26.78 -2.80
C MET A 422 -17.03 -25.63 -2.30
N MET A 423 -17.36 -24.67 -3.17
CA MET A 423 -18.25 -23.55 -2.83
C MET A 423 -19.64 -24.04 -2.40
N LYS A 424 -20.19 -25.03 -3.10
CA LYS A 424 -21.48 -25.63 -2.74
C LYS A 424 -21.43 -26.32 -1.38
N MET A 425 -20.36 -27.07 -1.09
CA MET A 425 -20.17 -27.69 0.24
C MET A 425 -20.07 -26.64 1.34
N ALA A 426 -19.35 -25.55 1.12
CA ALA A 426 -19.19 -24.47 2.09
C ALA A 426 -20.51 -23.76 2.43
N THR A 427 -21.42 -23.60 1.45
CA THR A 427 -22.73 -22.97 1.67
C THR A 427 -23.76 -23.90 2.31
N THR A 428 -23.59 -25.23 2.18
CA THR A 428 -24.49 -26.23 2.79
C THR A 428 -24.15 -26.54 4.25
N MET A 429 -22.93 -26.23 4.70
CA MET A 429 -22.50 -26.46 6.08
C MET A 429 -22.75 -25.25 6.98
N LYS A 430 -23.68 -25.38 7.94
CA LYS A 430 -24.03 -24.36 8.95
C LYS A 430 -22.88 -23.99 9.92
N ASN A 431 -21.67 -24.57 9.79
CA ASN A 431 -20.53 -24.27 10.67
C ASN A 431 -19.17 -24.47 9.99
N PRO A 432 -18.56 -23.41 9.40
CA PRO A 432 -17.25 -23.49 8.72
C PRO A 432 -16.07 -23.87 9.63
N MET A 433 -16.17 -23.57 10.93
CA MET A 433 -15.09 -23.87 11.90
C MET A 433 -14.87 -25.35 12.18
N LYS A 434 -15.86 -26.22 11.97
CA LYS A 434 -15.69 -27.66 12.16
C LYS A 434 -14.88 -28.33 11.04
N MET A 435 -14.87 -27.76 9.85
CA MET A 435 -14.15 -28.32 8.69
C MET A 435 -12.63 -28.11 8.78
N MET A 436 -12.17 -26.95 9.25
CA MET A 436 -10.73 -26.70 9.47
C MET A 436 -10.11 -27.61 10.54
N ARG A 437 -10.88 -28.06 11.51
CA ARG A 437 -10.41 -28.97 12.59
C ARG A 437 -10.22 -30.39 12.10
N ASN A 438 -11.04 -30.84 11.13
CA ASN A 438 -10.97 -32.20 10.60
C ASN A 438 -9.93 -32.39 9.47
N MET A 439 -9.48 -31.31 8.82
CA MET A 439 -8.37 -31.36 7.85
C MET A 439 -6.98 -31.43 8.51
N ARG A 440 -6.86 -31.15 9.81
CA ARG A 440 -5.58 -31.25 10.56
C ARG A 440 -5.28 -32.66 11.08
N HIS A 441 -6.16 -33.64 10.86
CA HIS A 441 -6.03 -35.02 11.34
C HIS A 441 -6.07 -36.08 10.21
N ARG A 442 -5.77 -35.67 8.97
CA ARG A 442 -5.49 -36.65 7.89
C ARG A 442 -4.14 -36.33 7.23
#